data_432568ee8080df9beb1474124019943b
#
_entry.id   432568ee8080df9beb1474124019943b
#
_cell.length_a   1.000
_cell.length_b   1.000
_cell.length_c   1.000
_cell.angle_alpha   90.00
_cell.angle_beta   90.00
_cell.angle_gamma   90.00
#
_symmetry.space_group_name_H-M   'P 1'
#
loop_
_entity.id
_entity.type
_entity.pdbx_description
1 polymer ?
#
loop_
_entity_poly.entity_id
_entity_poly.type
_entity_poly.pdbx_seq_one_letter_code
_entity_poly.pdbx_strand_id
1 'polypeptide(L)'
;MIPLSYRPGGNMNILLISLPEKNKDMKLEATEVLPLALYSLSSVLKCQGYEVSIIDPCEFVYLDEKENAETTCVTLIEECLEEGYDIVGFSVNTFNWGITKTVVNQISWKKNTTVVLGGLHVSVFDEYSLLTTKADIIMRGEGELTWCELVATLKNVAPLDTIKGITYKSGKNIIRNPDRGAMTIEDLEALPLPDYELLPIDNPYVEMPVESSRGCQFSCSFCSIPHRHNWRGLCEIQVIERVKHAKRHMKNIMRGGNILFVDDCFSMHPKRAIKILDALHKCYGEEMKYFIEARISNILSGEFLEGFQRNLISQMQIGVECGYDEGLKKIKKGLTIAQLYKGLRIIEEKGLSSVANLSFIIGFPWEDFGTIEKTLDTVEYIVNRFGILCRVNWFMLLPSDC
;
A
#
# COMPACT_ATOMS: atom_id res chain seq x y z
N MET A 1 9.96 -19.82 -25.49
CA MET A 1 8.88 -19.10 -26.19
C MET A 1 7.60 -19.46 -25.47
N ILE A 2 6.95 -18.52 -24.81
CA ILE A 2 5.58 -18.67 -24.33
C ILE A 2 4.76 -18.85 -25.61
N PRO A 3 3.98 -19.92 -25.78
CA PRO A 3 3.18 -20.12 -26.99
C PRO A 3 1.98 -19.16 -26.93
N LEU A 4 2.18 -17.94 -27.39
CA LEU A 4 1.13 -16.95 -27.53
C LEU A 4 0.33 -17.27 -28.79
N SER A 5 -0.75 -18.04 -28.64
CA SER A 5 -1.80 -18.13 -29.65
C SER A 5 -2.72 -16.92 -29.52
N TYR A 6 -2.15 -15.74 -29.75
CA TYR A 6 -2.81 -14.45 -29.68
C TYR A 6 -3.68 -14.23 -30.94
N ARG A 7 -4.89 -13.68 -30.78
CA ARG A 7 -5.73 -13.19 -31.89
C ARG A 7 -5.30 -11.76 -32.22
N PRO A 8 -4.63 -11.49 -33.33
CA PRO A 8 -4.29 -10.12 -33.73
C PRO A 8 -5.57 -9.34 -34.02
N GLY A 9 -5.78 -8.23 -33.32
CA GLY A 9 -6.84 -7.24 -33.61
C GLY A 9 -7.96 -7.07 -32.61
N GLY A 10 -8.01 -7.83 -31.48
CA GLY A 10 -8.97 -7.62 -30.38
C GLY A 10 -8.46 -6.69 -29.29
N ASN A 11 -9.36 -6.06 -28.52
CA ASN A 11 -9.03 -5.46 -27.24
C ASN A 11 -8.53 -6.54 -26.30
N MET A 12 -7.46 -6.29 -25.52
CA MET A 12 -7.02 -7.21 -24.47
C MET A 12 -7.88 -7.01 -23.23
N ASN A 13 -8.37 -8.11 -22.67
CA ASN A 13 -9.12 -8.13 -21.43
C ASN A 13 -8.19 -8.45 -20.27
N ILE A 14 -8.19 -7.62 -19.26
CA ILE A 14 -7.28 -7.71 -18.10
C ILE A 14 -8.10 -7.85 -16.83
N LEU A 15 -7.75 -8.83 -16.00
CA LEU A 15 -8.30 -9.00 -14.67
C LEU A 15 -7.24 -8.67 -13.61
N LEU A 16 -7.52 -7.73 -12.74
CA LEU A 16 -6.67 -7.38 -11.59
C LEU A 16 -7.30 -7.91 -10.30
N ILE A 17 -6.53 -8.61 -9.50
CA ILE A 17 -6.99 -9.30 -8.29
C ILE A 17 -6.12 -8.91 -7.10
N SER A 18 -6.74 -8.65 -5.95
CA SER A 18 -6.04 -8.70 -4.67
C SER A 18 -6.78 -9.69 -3.76
N LEU A 19 -6.06 -10.69 -3.26
CA LEU A 19 -6.65 -11.63 -2.34
C LEU A 19 -6.68 -11.06 -0.93
N PRO A 20 -7.70 -11.43 -0.12
CA PRO A 20 -7.77 -11.04 1.28
C PRO A 20 -6.66 -11.71 2.10
N GLU A 21 -6.44 -11.21 3.29
CA GLU A 21 -5.56 -11.83 4.26
C GLU A 21 -6.31 -12.93 5.03
N LYS A 22 -5.57 -13.80 5.70
CA LYS A 22 -6.14 -14.74 6.66
C LYS A 22 -5.90 -14.22 8.08
N ASN A 23 -6.96 -14.18 8.87
CA ASN A 23 -6.83 -13.87 10.28
C ASN A 23 -6.26 -15.07 11.07
N LYS A 24 -6.08 -14.90 12.41
CA LYS A 24 -5.57 -15.94 13.31
C LYS A 24 -6.40 -17.23 13.32
N ASP A 25 -7.67 -17.15 12.97
CA ASP A 25 -8.60 -18.27 12.90
C ASP A 25 -8.66 -18.90 11.48
N MET A 26 -7.72 -18.52 10.61
CA MET A 26 -7.59 -18.94 9.21
C MET A 26 -8.79 -18.56 8.33
N LYS A 27 -9.61 -17.61 8.76
CA LYS A 27 -10.70 -17.05 7.96
C LYS A 27 -10.23 -15.88 7.12
N LEU A 28 -10.93 -15.65 5.98
CA LEU A 28 -10.68 -14.50 5.13
C LEU A 28 -11.08 -13.20 5.83
N GLU A 29 -10.23 -12.22 5.76
CA GLU A 29 -10.46 -10.89 6.32
C GLU A 29 -10.10 -9.84 5.28
N ALA A 30 -11.05 -8.97 4.94
CA ALA A 30 -10.78 -7.80 4.13
C ALA A 30 -10.14 -6.72 5.00
N THR A 31 -9.18 -6.02 4.43
CA THR A 31 -8.64 -4.82 5.06
C THR A 31 -9.71 -3.72 5.16
N GLU A 32 -9.63 -2.86 6.17
CA GLU A 32 -10.53 -1.70 6.31
C GLU A 32 -10.24 -0.60 5.27
N VAL A 33 -9.13 -0.71 4.54
CA VAL A 33 -8.68 0.24 3.53
C VAL A 33 -8.64 -0.44 2.18
N LEU A 34 -9.26 0.18 1.19
CA LEU A 34 -9.31 -0.36 -0.17
C LEU A 34 -7.90 -0.44 -0.80
N PRO A 35 -7.63 -1.45 -1.65
CA PRO A 35 -6.34 -1.66 -2.28
C PRO A 35 -6.11 -0.66 -3.42
N LEU A 36 -5.71 0.56 -3.12
CA LEU A 36 -5.53 1.67 -4.06
C LEU A 36 -4.76 1.28 -5.33
N ALA A 37 -3.81 0.35 -5.22
CA ALA A 37 -2.99 -0.10 -6.36
C ALA A 37 -3.83 -0.69 -7.50
N LEU A 38 -4.88 -1.47 -7.20
CA LEU A 38 -5.75 -2.06 -8.24
C LEU A 38 -6.46 -0.96 -9.04
N TYR A 39 -7.03 0.02 -8.33
CA TYR A 39 -7.79 1.11 -8.93
C TYR A 39 -6.89 2.08 -9.71
N SER A 40 -5.66 2.29 -9.25
CA SER A 40 -4.65 3.08 -9.96
C SER A 40 -4.19 2.38 -11.24
N LEU A 41 -3.90 1.08 -11.18
CA LEU A 41 -3.51 0.30 -12.35
C LEU A 41 -4.65 0.19 -13.37
N SER A 42 -5.90 -0.01 -12.90
CA SER A 42 -7.07 -0.02 -13.78
C SER A 42 -7.18 1.27 -14.56
N SER A 43 -7.09 2.43 -13.89
CA SER A 43 -7.21 3.72 -14.58
C SER A 43 -6.12 3.95 -15.63
N VAL A 44 -4.88 3.58 -15.31
CA VAL A 44 -3.75 3.68 -16.25
C VAL A 44 -3.98 2.81 -17.49
N LEU A 45 -4.40 1.56 -17.31
CA LEU A 45 -4.66 0.61 -18.41
C LEU A 45 -5.88 1.04 -19.23
N LYS A 46 -6.98 1.49 -18.62
CA LYS A 46 -8.16 2.02 -19.32
C LYS A 46 -7.82 3.27 -20.14
N CYS A 47 -6.94 4.15 -19.67
CA CYS A 47 -6.45 5.28 -20.45
C CYS A 47 -5.68 4.86 -21.71
N GLN A 48 -5.13 3.65 -21.77
CA GLN A 48 -4.50 3.06 -22.95
C GLN A 48 -5.50 2.30 -23.84
N GLY A 49 -6.78 2.28 -23.48
CA GLY A 49 -7.86 1.65 -24.26
C GLY A 49 -8.03 0.16 -24.02
N TYR A 50 -7.55 -0.37 -22.89
CA TYR A 50 -7.76 -1.78 -22.50
C TYR A 50 -9.02 -1.94 -21.65
N GLU A 51 -9.66 -3.11 -21.73
CA GLU A 51 -10.75 -3.49 -20.84
C GLU A 51 -10.18 -4.08 -19.56
N VAL A 52 -10.58 -3.52 -18.40
CA VAL A 52 -10.06 -3.94 -17.09
C VAL A 52 -11.20 -4.22 -16.13
N SER A 53 -11.16 -5.41 -15.54
CA SER A 53 -11.98 -5.82 -14.41
C SER A 53 -11.14 -5.95 -13.15
N ILE A 54 -11.76 -5.79 -11.99
CA ILE A 54 -11.13 -5.97 -10.68
C ILE A 54 -11.91 -7.01 -9.90
N ILE A 55 -11.21 -7.91 -9.19
CA ILE A 55 -11.76 -8.64 -8.05
C ILE A 55 -11.11 -8.04 -6.79
N ASP A 56 -11.93 -7.35 -6.02
CA ASP A 56 -11.51 -6.69 -4.80
C ASP A 56 -11.46 -7.68 -3.62
N PRO A 57 -10.56 -7.54 -2.63
CA PRO A 57 -10.50 -8.44 -1.48
C PRO A 57 -11.82 -8.61 -0.73
N CYS A 58 -12.67 -7.57 -0.69
CA CYS A 58 -13.95 -7.65 0.00
C CYS A 58 -14.94 -8.63 -0.64
N GLU A 59 -14.83 -8.90 -1.94
CA GLU A 59 -15.70 -9.83 -2.64
C GLU A 59 -15.54 -11.28 -2.17
N PHE A 60 -14.35 -11.63 -1.68
CA PHE A 60 -14.07 -12.97 -1.13
C PHE A 60 -14.63 -13.16 0.29
N VAL A 61 -14.76 -12.10 1.06
CA VAL A 61 -15.15 -12.16 2.49
C VAL A 61 -16.64 -12.43 2.68
N TYR A 62 -17.46 -12.03 1.71
CA TYR A 62 -18.90 -12.24 1.75
C TYR A 62 -19.36 -13.61 1.20
N LEU A 63 -18.41 -14.42 0.70
CA LEU A 63 -18.71 -15.76 0.22
C LEU A 63 -18.93 -16.72 1.41
N ASP A 64 -19.91 -17.60 1.29
CA ASP A 64 -20.33 -18.51 2.36
C ASP A 64 -19.17 -19.44 2.81
N GLU A 65 -18.88 -19.44 4.11
CA GLU A 65 -17.75 -20.12 4.75
C GLU A 65 -17.85 -21.67 4.77
N LYS A 66 -18.62 -22.29 3.89
CA LYS A 66 -18.78 -23.77 3.83
C LYS A 66 -17.53 -24.50 3.39
N GLU A 67 -16.63 -23.79 2.69
CA GLU A 67 -15.38 -24.33 2.18
C GLU A 67 -14.17 -23.64 2.84
N ASN A 68 -12.98 -24.19 2.63
CA ASN A 68 -11.78 -23.49 3.09
C ASN A 68 -11.53 -22.24 2.24
N ALA A 69 -10.83 -21.28 2.81
CA ALA A 69 -10.57 -19.98 2.23
C ALA A 69 -9.95 -20.04 0.81
N GLU A 70 -9.05 -20.98 0.57
CA GLU A 70 -8.38 -21.13 -0.72
C GLU A 70 -9.35 -21.65 -1.80
N THR A 71 -10.17 -22.64 -1.47
CA THR A 71 -11.17 -23.20 -2.39
C THR A 71 -12.18 -22.13 -2.78
N THR A 72 -12.65 -21.35 -1.82
CA THR A 72 -13.55 -20.20 -2.06
C THR A 72 -12.94 -19.20 -3.05
N CYS A 73 -11.68 -18.81 -2.84
CA CYS A 73 -10.99 -17.92 -3.78
C CYS A 73 -10.80 -18.53 -5.16
N VAL A 74 -10.44 -19.80 -5.25
CA VAL A 74 -10.28 -20.50 -6.55
C VAL A 74 -11.60 -20.53 -7.31
N THR A 75 -12.70 -20.92 -6.65
CA THR A 75 -14.02 -21.01 -7.28
C THR A 75 -14.46 -19.67 -7.86
N LEU A 76 -14.39 -18.59 -7.07
CA LEU A 76 -14.76 -17.25 -7.55
C LEU A 76 -13.92 -16.81 -8.76
N ILE A 77 -12.61 -17.03 -8.69
CA ILE A 77 -11.72 -16.62 -9.79
C ILE A 77 -11.98 -17.47 -11.04
N GLU A 78 -12.17 -18.79 -10.91
CA GLU A 78 -12.47 -19.65 -12.04
C GLU A 78 -13.81 -19.30 -12.70
N GLU A 79 -14.85 -18.93 -11.93
CA GLU A 79 -16.11 -18.41 -12.46
C GLU A 79 -15.89 -17.11 -13.26
N CYS A 80 -15.11 -16.15 -12.73
CA CYS A 80 -14.77 -14.94 -13.48
C CYS A 80 -13.97 -15.23 -14.75
N LEU A 81 -13.07 -16.20 -14.72
CA LEU A 81 -12.24 -16.57 -15.89
C LEU A 81 -13.06 -17.14 -17.08
N GLU A 82 -14.32 -17.55 -16.88
CA GLU A 82 -15.22 -17.93 -17.97
C GLU A 82 -15.47 -16.76 -18.94
N GLU A 83 -15.44 -15.52 -18.50
CA GLU A 83 -15.58 -14.32 -19.34
C GLU A 83 -14.44 -14.15 -20.34
N GLY A 84 -13.28 -14.77 -20.09
CA GLY A 84 -12.14 -14.82 -21.00
C GLY A 84 -11.21 -13.63 -20.86
N TYR A 85 -10.16 -13.78 -20.03
CA TYR A 85 -9.10 -12.79 -19.83
C TYR A 85 -7.80 -13.23 -20.47
N ASP A 86 -7.13 -12.27 -21.14
CA ASP A 86 -5.81 -12.46 -21.74
C ASP A 86 -4.69 -12.37 -20.71
N ILE A 87 -4.88 -11.48 -19.72
CA ILE A 87 -3.91 -11.26 -18.64
C ILE A 87 -4.66 -11.24 -17.29
N VAL A 88 -4.10 -11.94 -16.30
CA VAL A 88 -4.57 -11.90 -14.91
C VAL A 88 -3.43 -11.45 -14.02
N GLY A 89 -3.62 -10.33 -13.34
CA GLY A 89 -2.63 -9.72 -12.45
C GLY A 89 -3.04 -9.80 -10.99
N PHE A 90 -2.13 -10.27 -10.12
CA PHE A 90 -2.35 -10.31 -8.68
C PHE A 90 -1.50 -9.26 -7.96
N SER A 91 -2.14 -8.52 -7.05
CA SER A 91 -1.45 -7.64 -6.10
C SER A 91 -1.05 -8.42 -4.86
N VAL A 92 0.27 -8.51 -4.61
CA VAL A 92 0.84 -9.42 -3.60
C VAL A 92 1.65 -8.65 -2.56
N ASN A 93 1.21 -8.72 -1.32
CA ASN A 93 1.96 -8.31 -0.14
C ASN A 93 2.39 -9.55 0.69
N THR A 94 3.11 -9.33 1.78
CA THR A 94 3.59 -10.44 2.63
C THR A 94 2.46 -11.17 3.33
N PHE A 95 1.37 -10.49 3.67
CA PHE A 95 0.27 -11.05 4.44
C PHE A 95 -0.65 -11.92 3.57
N ASN A 96 -0.85 -11.55 2.29
CA ASN A 96 -1.63 -12.35 1.35
C ASN A 96 -0.80 -13.31 0.49
N TRP A 97 0.55 -13.32 0.62
CA TRP A 97 1.41 -14.21 -0.17
C TRP A 97 1.05 -15.68 -0.05
N GLY A 98 0.80 -16.16 1.17
CA GLY A 98 0.49 -17.58 1.41
C GLY A 98 -0.74 -18.04 0.66
N ILE A 99 -1.84 -17.31 0.75
CA ILE A 99 -3.07 -17.61 0.02
C ILE A 99 -2.90 -17.40 -1.47
N THR A 100 -2.23 -16.34 -1.91
CA THR A 100 -1.99 -16.06 -3.34
C THR A 100 -1.21 -17.20 -4.00
N LYS A 101 -0.14 -17.66 -3.35
CA LYS A 101 0.66 -18.80 -3.85
C LYS A 101 -0.20 -20.06 -4.02
N THR A 102 -1.03 -20.37 -3.04
CA THR A 102 -1.89 -21.55 -3.07
C THR A 102 -2.93 -21.44 -4.18
N VAL A 103 -3.64 -20.33 -4.25
CA VAL A 103 -4.70 -20.07 -5.24
C VAL A 103 -4.16 -20.10 -6.68
N VAL A 104 -3.06 -19.37 -6.94
CA VAL A 104 -2.43 -19.35 -8.27
C VAL A 104 -2.01 -20.76 -8.74
N ASN A 105 -1.62 -21.65 -7.81
CA ASN A 105 -1.24 -23.02 -8.13
C ASN A 105 -2.44 -23.97 -8.31
N GLN A 106 -3.58 -23.67 -7.70
CA GLN A 106 -4.78 -24.52 -7.82
C GLN A 106 -5.59 -24.21 -9.07
N ILE A 107 -5.66 -22.95 -9.49
CA ILE A 107 -6.41 -22.54 -10.68
C ILE A 107 -5.96 -23.30 -11.93
N SER A 108 -6.96 -23.68 -12.74
CA SER A 108 -6.79 -24.31 -14.05
C SER A 108 -6.65 -23.25 -15.14
N TRP A 109 -5.45 -22.69 -15.27
CA TRP A 109 -5.19 -21.59 -16.23
C TRP A 109 -5.43 -22.01 -17.68
N LYS A 110 -6.15 -21.18 -18.42
CA LYS A 110 -6.28 -21.35 -19.88
C LYS A 110 -4.91 -21.12 -20.54
N LYS A 111 -4.58 -21.88 -21.57
CA LYS A 111 -3.24 -21.86 -22.21
C LYS A 111 -2.79 -20.48 -22.68
N ASN A 112 -3.73 -19.60 -22.99
CA ASN A 112 -3.47 -18.28 -23.55
C ASN A 112 -3.56 -17.16 -22.53
N THR A 113 -3.83 -17.46 -21.26
CA THR A 113 -3.87 -16.46 -20.18
C THR A 113 -2.47 -16.28 -19.61
N THR A 114 -2.00 -15.06 -19.58
CA THR A 114 -0.72 -14.68 -18.94
C THR A 114 -0.98 -14.31 -17.47
N VAL A 115 -0.31 -14.97 -16.55
CA VAL A 115 -0.44 -14.75 -15.10
C VAL A 115 0.71 -13.90 -14.60
N VAL A 116 0.36 -12.74 -14.04
CA VAL A 116 1.32 -11.73 -13.55
C VAL A 116 1.16 -11.53 -12.05
N LEU A 117 2.24 -11.57 -11.29
CA LEU A 117 2.24 -11.18 -9.88
C LEU A 117 3.01 -9.86 -9.73
N GLY A 118 2.46 -8.92 -9.01
CA GLY A 118 3.09 -7.65 -8.67
C GLY A 118 2.92 -7.30 -7.20
N GLY A 119 3.65 -6.31 -6.71
CA GLY A 119 3.60 -5.85 -5.33
C GLY A 119 4.87 -6.14 -4.54
N LEU A 120 4.90 -5.66 -3.30
CA LEU A 120 6.15 -5.58 -2.53
C LEU A 120 6.80 -6.96 -2.27
N HIS A 121 6.01 -7.96 -1.88
CA HIS A 121 6.55 -9.28 -1.56
C HIS A 121 7.27 -9.92 -2.74
N VAL A 122 6.62 -9.97 -3.89
CA VAL A 122 7.16 -10.60 -5.09
C VAL A 122 8.23 -9.73 -5.77
N SER A 123 8.29 -8.44 -5.50
CA SER A 123 9.40 -7.60 -5.97
C SER A 123 10.73 -7.98 -5.36
N VAL A 124 10.72 -8.41 -4.09
CA VAL A 124 11.92 -8.87 -3.37
C VAL A 124 12.23 -10.34 -3.64
N PHE A 125 11.19 -11.18 -3.76
CA PHE A 125 11.32 -12.64 -3.95
C PHE A 125 10.89 -13.08 -5.35
N ASP A 126 11.30 -12.36 -6.39
CA ASP A 126 10.82 -12.52 -7.76
C ASP A 126 11.10 -13.93 -8.33
N GLU A 127 12.34 -14.39 -8.32
CA GLU A 127 12.70 -15.72 -8.82
C GLU A 127 12.04 -16.83 -7.99
N TYR A 128 12.05 -16.70 -6.65
CA TYR A 128 11.39 -17.68 -5.78
C TYR A 128 9.89 -17.76 -6.06
N SER A 129 9.24 -16.63 -6.28
CA SER A 129 7.82 -16.57 -6.60
C SER A 129 7.50 -17.26 -7.91
N LEU A 130 8.31 -17.07 -8.97
CA LEU A 130 8.16 -17.79 -10.22
C LEU A 130 8.43 -19.29 -10.09
N LEU A 131 9.45 -19.70 -9.34
CA LEU A 131 9.78 -21.10 -9.13
C LEU A 131 8.69 -21.86 -8.38
N THR A 132 7.96 -21.19 -7.49
CA THR A 132 7.00 -21.83 -6.58
C THR A 132 5.53 -21.61 -6.96
N THR A 133 5.27 -20.91 -8.06
CA THR A 133 3.91 -20.67 -8.58
C THR A 133 3.79 -20.96 -10.06
N LYS A 134 2.54 -21.03 -10.54
CA LYS A 134 2.23 -21.11 -11.97
C LYS A 134 2.27 -19.74 -12.68
N ALA A 135 2.66 -18.66 -12.00
CA ALA A 135 2.78 -17.35 -12.64
C ALA A 135 3.85 -17.36 -13.76
N ASP A 136 3.63 -16.54 -14.77
CA ASP A 136 4.52 -16.39 -15.93
C ASP A 136 5.50 -15.23 -15.74
N ILE A 137 5.04 -14.15 -15.10
CA ILE A 137 5.76 -12.88 -14.99
C ILE A 137 5.62 -12.35 -13.55
N ILE A 138 6.73 -11.86 -13.00
CA ILE A 138 6.74 -11.00 -11.82
C ILE A 138 7.02 -9.56 -12.26
N MET A 139 6.19 -8.64 -11.78
CA MET A 139 6.38 -7.21 -11.95
C MET A 139 6.95 -6.61 -10.66
N ARG A 140 8.15 -6.03 -10.74
CA ARG A 140 8.90 -5.48 -9.61
C ARG A 140 8.79 -3.96 -9.56
N GLY A 141 8.69 -3.41 -8.35
CA GLY A 141 8.63 -1.96 -8.11
C GLY A 141 7.27 -1.34 -8.45
N GLU A 142 7.30 -0.08 -8.89
CA GLU A 142 6.09 0.66 -9.32
C GLU A 142 5.57 0.09 -10.64
N GLY A 143 4.28 -0.28 -10.65
CA GLY A 143 3.71 -1.08 -11.73
C GLY A 143 3.16 -0.29 -12.90
N GLU A 144 2.81 0.98 -12.73
CA GLU A 144 1.97 1.72 -13.67
C GLU A 144 2.57 1.78 -15.09
N LEU A 145 3.82 2.21 -15.21
CA LEU A 145 4.51 2.25 -16.51
C LEU A 145 4.84 0.85 -17.03
N THR A 146 5.22 -0.06 -16.13
CA THR A 146 5.59 -1.43 -16.51
C THR A 146 4.38 -2.20 -17.04
N TRP A 147 3.18 -2.00 -16.47
CA TRP A 147 1.94 -2.59 -16.99
C TRP A 147 1.63 -2.11 -18.40
N CYS A 148 1.75 -0.80 -18.68
CA CYS A 148 1.52 -0.28 -20.02
C CYS A 148 2.46 -0.91 -21.05
N GLU A 149 3.75 -1.00 -20.72
CA GLU A 149 4.73 -1.62 -21.60
C GLU A 149 4.49 -3.12 -21.78
N LEU A 150 4.14 -3.83 -20.70
CA LEU A 150 3.86 -5.27 -20.74
C LEU A 150 2.67 -5.57 -21.66
N VAL A 151 1.54 -4.89 -21.45
CA VAL A 151 0.32 -5.15 -22.24
C VAL A 151 0.56 -4.81 -23.71
N ALA A 152 1.20 -3.68 -24.01
CA ALA A 152 1.55 -3.31 -25.37
C ALA A 152 2.49 -4.34 -26.04
N THR A 153 3.46 -4.86 -25.29
CA THR A 153 4.41 -5.87 -25.77
C THR A 153 3.73 -7.21 -26.05
N LEU A 154 2.86 -7.66 -25.14
CA LEU A 154 2.08 -8.90 -25.31
C LEU A 154 1.12 -8.76 -26.49
N LYS A 155 0.43 -7.62 -26.63
CA LYS A 155 -0.47 -7.33 -27.75
C LYS A 155 0.23 -7.39 -29.11
N ASN A 156 1.46 -6.93 -29.18
CA ASN A 156 2.26 -6.94 -30.43
C ASN A 156 3.10 -8.20 -30.61
N VAL A 157 2.98 -9.18 -29.70
CA VAL A 157 3.79 -10.43 -29.69
C VAL A 157 5.30 -10.14 -29.74
N ALA A 158 5.72 -9.05 -29.08
CA ALA A 158 7.12 -8.62 -29.07
C ALA A 158 7.89 -9.29 -27.92
N PRO A 159 9.24 -9.33 -27.98
CA PRO A 159 10.06 -9.89 -26.90
C PRO A 159 9.92 -9.11 -25.59
N LEU A 160 9.94 -9.83 -24.45
CA LEU A 160 9.84 -9.26 -23.11
C LEU A 160 11.19 -8.72 -22.59
N ASP A 161 12.28 -8.98 -23.23
CA ASP A 161 13.65 -8.70 -22.80
C ASP A 161 13.97 -7.19 -22.68
N THR A 162 13.17 -6.35 -23.32
CA THR A 162 13.32 -4.88 -23.25
C THR A 162 12.57 -4.22 -22.11
N ILE A 163 11.62 -4.92 -21.47
CA ILE A 163 10.77 -4.36 -20.41
C ILE A 163 11.54 -4.34 -19.09
N LYS A 164 11.85 -3.15 -18.59
CA LYS A 164 12.48 -3.02 -17.26
C LYS A 164 11.49 -3.36 -16.15
N GLY A 165 12.01 -3.90 -15.03
CA GLY A 165 11.20 -4.17 -13.84
C GLY A 165 10.39 -5.47 -13.92
N ILE A 166 10.67 -6.39 -14.85
CA ILE A 166 10.04 -7.70 -14.87
C ILE A 166 11.06 -8.83 -14.68
N THR A 167 10.57 -9.95 -14.14
CA THR A 167 11.22 -11.27 -14.13
C THR A 167 10.22 -12.25 -14.71
N TYR A 168 10.61 -13.09 -15.67
CA TYR A 168 9.66 -13.94 -16.40
C TYR A 168 10.23 -15.31 -16.76
N LYS A 169 9.33 -16.27 -17.00
CA LYS A 169 9.67 -17.61 -17.48
C LYS A 169 9.90 -17.60 -18.98
N SER A 170 11.02 -18.15 -19.45
CA SER A 170 11.31 -18.39 -20.86
C SER A 170 11.73 -19.84 -21.06
N GLY A 171 10.77 -20.68 -21.41
CA GLY A 171 10.95 -22.11 -21.43
C GLY A 171 11.30 -22.66 -20.04
N LYS A 172 12.50 -23.24 -19.90
CA LYS A 172 13.00 -23.73 -18.59
C LYS A 172 13.80 -22.69 -17.79
N ASN A 173 14.05 -21.52 -18.37
CA ASN A 173 14.87 -20.48 -17.76
C ASN A 173 13.99 -19.40 -17.13
N ILE A 174 14.51 -18.77 -16.09
CA ILE A 174 13.99 -17.51 -15.54
C ILE A 174 14.91 -16.39 -16.04
N ILE A 175 14.33 -15.36 -16.60
CA ILE A 175 15.04 -14.17 -17.08
C ILE A 175 14.62 -12.99 -16.20
N ARG A 176 15.62 -12.34 -15.59
CA ARG A 176 15.43 -11.15 -14.78
C ARG A 176 15.97 -9.94 -15.57
N ASN A 177 15.06 -9.10 -16.04
CA ASN A 177 15.42 -7.86 -16.71
C ASN A 177 15.95 -6.81 -15.69
N PRO A 178 16.68 -5.80 -16.15
CA PRO A 178 17.12 -4.70 -15.29
C PRO A 178 15.95 -4.08 -14.52
N ASP A 179 16.22 -3.61 -13.31
CA ASP A 179 15.21 -2.94 -12.50
C ASP A 179 14.76 -1.63 -13.16
N ARG A 180 13.48 -1.31 -13.01
CA ARG A 180 12.95 0.01 -13.35
C ARG A 180 13.24 0.94 -12.16
N GLY A 181 13.84 2.08 -12.41
CA GLY A 181 13.93 3.15 -11.42
C GLY A 181 12.53 3.60 -10.97
N ALA A 182 12.47 4.23 -9.81
CA ALA A 182 11.24 4.86 -9.37
C ALA A 182 10.75 5.91 -10.38
N MET A 183 9.43 6.04 -10.50
CA MET A 183 8.80 7.07 -11.33
C MET A 183 9.27 8.46 -10.91
N THR A 184 9.41 9.38 -11.85
CA THR A 184 9.70 10.78 -11.54
C THR A 184 8.47 11.48 -10.96
N ILE A 185 8.62 12.71 -10.47
CA ILE A 185 7.46 13.48 -10.01
C ILE A 185 6.52 13.81 -11.17
N GLU A 186 7.06 14.06 -12.34
CA GLU A 186 6.32 14.32 -13.56
C GLU A 186 5.50 13.09 -13.98
N ASP A 187 6.07 11.90 -13.88
CA ASP A 187 5.34 10.64 -14.12
C ASP A 187 4.18 10.47 -13.14
N LEU A 188 4.41 10.76 -11.85
CA LEU A 188 3.36 10.64 -10.81
C LEU A 188 2.24 11.67 -11.01
N GLU A 189 2.58 12.89 -11.43
CA GLU A 189 1.61 13.95 -11.74
C GLU A 189 0.80 13.65 -13.00
N ALA A 190 1.37 12.90 -13.94
CA ALA A 190 0.71 12.49 -15.18
C ALA A 190 -0.22 11.27 -15.00
N LEU A 191 -0.16 10.57 -13.87
CA LEU A 191 -1.05 9.43 -13.62
C LEU A 191 -2.52 9.86 -13.59
N PRO A 192 -3.41 9.11 -14.24
CA PRO A 192 -4.85 9.32 -14.10
C PRO A 192 -5.31 9.09 -12.67
N LEU A 193 -6.46 9.65 -12.32
CA LEU A 193 -7.09 9.42 -11.02
C LEU A 193 -7.53 7.96 -10.90
N PRO A 194 -7.48 7.35 -9.71
CA PRO A 194 -7.87 5.95 -9.51
C PRO A 194 -9.31 5.67 -9.96
N ASP A 195 -9.54 4.51 -10.54
CA ASP A 195 -10.82 4.10 -11.13
C ASP A 195 -11.82 3.60 -10.08
N TYR A 196 -12.25 4.47 -9.18
CA TYR A 196 -13.20 4.14 -8.11
C TYR A 196 -14.62 3.81 -8.61
N GLU A 197 -14.90 3.94 -9.92
CA GLU A 197 -16.18 3.46 -10.50
C GLU A 197 -16.30 1.93 -10.40
N LEU A 198 -15.19 1.22 -10.30
CA LEU A 198 -15.14 -0.23 -10.09
C LEU A 198 -15.28 -0.67 -8.62
N LEU A 199 -15.46 0.28 -7.69
CA LEU A 199 -15.61 -0.05 -6.28
C LEU A 199 -16.89 -0.87 -6.05
N PRO A 200 -16.82 -2.06 -5.42
CA PRO A 200 -17.99 -2.85 -5.08
C PRO A 200 -19.02 -2.03 -4.26
N ILE A 201 -20.30 -2.23 -4.55
CA ILE A 201 -21.39 -1.47 -3.90
C ILE A 201 -21.44 -1.79 -2.40
N ASP A 202 -21.34 -3.08 -2.07
CA ASP A 202 -21.29 -3.56 -0.70
C ASP A 202 -19.84 -3.85 -0.29
N ASN A 203 -19.17 -2.85 0.26
CA ASN A 203 -17.78 -2.99 0.72
C ASN A 203 -17.63 -2.59 2.19
N PRO A 204 -16.65 -3.15 2.93
CA PRO A 204 -16.43 -2.88 4.34
C PRO A 204 -15.57 -1.64 4.61
N TYR A 205 -15.14 -0.95 3.58
CA TYR A 205 -14.16 0.13 3.70
C TYR A 205 -14.71 1.31 4.49
N VAL A 206 -13.86 1.86 5.34
CA VAL A 206 -14.20 2.97 6.24
C VAL A 206 -13.45 4.27 5.88
N GLU A 207 -12.42 4.17 5.08
CA GLU A 207 -11.57 5.28 4.66
C GLU A 207 -11.23 5.21 3.18
N MET A 208 -11.22 6.39 2.53
CA MET A 208 -10.76 6.50 1.15
C MET A 208 -9.28 6.84 1.11
N PRO A 209 -8.42 5.95 0.58
CA PRO A 209 -7.02 6.23 0.45
C PRO A 209 -6.76 7.28 -0.63
N VAL A 210 -5.91 8.23 -0.30
CA VAL A 210 -5.40 9.23 -1.24
C VAL A 210 -3.89 9.31 -1.09
N GLU A 211 -3.19 9.20 -2.20
CA GLU A 211 -1.75 9.36 -2.26
C GLU A 211 -1.41 10.84 -2.50
N SER A 212 -0.60 11.43 -1.62
CA SER A 212 -0.05 12.77 -1.81
C SER A 212 1.46 12.76 -2.06
N SER A 213 2.14 11.68 -1.68
CA SER A 213 3.58 11.48 -1.92
C SER A 213 3.93 10.00 -1.89
N ARG A 214 5.05 9.63 -2.50
CA ARG A 214 5.68 8.30 -2.45
C ARG A 214 7.09 8.36 -1.92
N GLY A 215 7.46 7.35 -1.14
CA GLY A 215 8.80 7.19 -0.60
C GLY A 215 9.06 7.99 0.66
N CYS A 216 10.23 7.78 1.24
CA CYS A 216 10.64 8.38 2.50
C CYS A 216 12.12 8.73 2.45
N GLN A 217 12.54 9.83 3.08
CA GLN A 217 13.95 10.26 3.12
C GLN A 217 14.76 9.58 4.24
N PHE A 218 14.11 8.81 5.11
CA PHE A 218 14.76 8.20 6.27
C PHE A 218 15.28 6.78 6.00
N SER A 219 16.17 6.31 6.89
CA SER A 219 16.89 5.03 6.76
C SER A 219 16.58 4.09 7.92
N CYS A 220 15.36 4.05 8.43
CA CYS A 220 15.00 3.17 9.52
C CYS A 220 15.30 1.70 9.14
N SER A 221 16.13 1.00 9.93
CA SER A 221 16.68 -0.31 9.55
C SER A 221 15.65 -1.45 9.52
N PHE A 222 14.49 -1.28 10.13
CA PHE A 222 13.40 -2.25 10.15
C PHE A 222 12.37 -2.03 9.04
N CYS A 223 12.45 -0.88 8.35
CA CYS A 223 11.43 -0.45 7.43
C CYS A 223 11.55 -1.17 6.08
N SER A 224 10.43 -1.66 5.55
CA SER A 224 10.34 -2.35 4.26
C SER A 224 9.81 -1.46 3.14
N ILE A 225 9.72 -0.14 3.35
CA ILE A 225 9.22 0.79 2.34
C ILE A 225 10.12 0.72 1.10
N PRO A 226 9.56 0.49 -0.10
CA PRO A 226 10.29 0.66 -1.35
C PRO A 226 10.65 2.14 -1.53
N HIS A 227 11.67 2.44 -2.31
CA HIS A 227 12.07 3.83 -2.63
C HIS A 227 12.51 4.67 -1.42
N ARG A 228 13.27 4.07 -0.49
CA ARG A 228 13.97 4.84 0.53
C ARG A 228 14.89 5.87 -0.11
N HIS A 229 15.03 7.03 0.55
CA HIS A 229 15.80 8.19 0.06
C HIS A 229 15.28 8.82 -1.23
N ASN A 230 14.15 8.39 -1.74
CA ASN A 230 13.52 8.92 -2.94
C ASN A 230 12.08 9.36 -2.66
N TRP A 231 11.93 10.41 -1.87
CA TRP A 231 10.63 11.01 -1.63
C TRP A 231 10.21 11.90 -2.79
N ARG A 232 8.96 11.74 -3.24
CA ARG A 232 8.35 12.48 -4.35
C ARG A 232 6.96 12.93 -3.93
N GLY A 233 6.76 14.23 -3.79
CA GLY A 233 5.48 14.80 -3.36
C GLY A 233 4.77 15.52 -4.48
N LEU A 234 3.50 15.21 -4.68
CA LEU A 234 2.62 15.89 -5.61
C LEU A 234 2.41 17.34 -5.18
N CYS A 235 2.17 18.24 -6.12
CA CYS A 235 1.82 19.62 -5.80
C CYS A 235 0.41 19.71 -5.17
N GLU A 236 0.13 20.84 -4.52
CA GLU A 236 -1.12 21.06 -3.78
C GLU A 236 -2.37 20.83 -4.66
N ILE A 237 -2.34 21.34 -5.89
CA ILE A 237 -3.46 21.23 -6.83
C ILE A 237 -3.75 19.77 -7.16
N GLN A 238 -2.74 18.96 -7.39
CA GLN A 238 -2.88 17.52 -7.67
C GLN A 238 -3.49 16.77 -6.48
N VAL A 239 -3.06 17.11 -5.26
CA VAL A 239 -3.61 16.49 -4.05
C VAL A 239 -5.08 16.87 -3.86
N ILE A 240 -5.45 18.13 -4.07
CA ILE A 240 -6.84 18.59 -3.98
C ILE A 240 -7.72 17.87 -5.01
N GLU A 241 -7.26 17.70 -6.25
CA GLU A 241 -8.01 16.97 -7.28
C GLU A 241 -8.20 15.49 -6.92
N ARG A 242 -7.18 14.83 -6.34
CA ARG A 242 -7.27 13.45 -5.85
C ARG A 242 -8.28 13.34 -4.69
N VAL A 243 -8.24 14.25 -3.72
CA VAL A 243 -9.21 14.29 -2.62
C VAL A 243 -10.63 14.56 -3.14
N LYS A 244 -10.78 15.49 -4.07
CA LYS A 244 -12.08 15.80 -4.71
C LYS A 244 -12.64 14.59 -5.46
N HIS A 245 -11.79 13.84 -6.15
CA HIS A 245 -12.17 12.61 -6.82
C HIS A 245 -12.61 11.55 -5.80
N ALA A 246 -11.79 11.26 -4.79
CA ALA A 246 -12.11 10.33 -3.72
C ALA A 246 -13.44 10.68 -3.03
N LYS A 247 -13.67 11.97 -2.71
CA LYS A 247 -14.92 12.43 -2.07
C LYS A 247 -16.17 12.07 -2.87
N ARG A 248 -16.14 12.07 -4.21
CA ARG A 248 -17.32 11.72 -5.04
C ARG A 248 -17.76 10.27 -4.79
N HIS A 249 -16.82 9.39 -4.43
CA HIS A 249 -17.04 7.96 -4.21
C HIS A 249 -17.21 7.59 -2.73
N MET A 250 -17.02 8.52 -1.80
CA MET A 250 -17.18 8.28 -0.35
C MET A 250 -18.58 7.82 0.05
N LYS A 251 -19.61 8.19 -0.71
CA LYS A 251 -20.97 7.70 -0.50
C LYS A 251 -21.13 6.18 -0.62
N ASN A 252 -20.17 5.54 -1.29
CA ASN A 252 -20.12 4.10 -1.49
C ASN A 252 -19.38 3.38 -0.35
N ILE A 253 -18.93 4.13 0.67
CA ILE A 253 -18.25 3.60 1.84
C ILE A 253 -19.20 3.55 3.02
N MET A 254 -19.23 2.42 3.72
CA MET A 254 -20.24 2.10 4.74
C MET A 254 -20.37 3.07 5.92
N ARG A 255 -19.35 3.90 6.22
CA ARG A 255 -19.32 4.71 7.45
C ARG A 255 -19.04 6.20 7.25
N GLY A 256 -19.33 6.74 6.07
CA GLY A 256 -19.27 8.20 5.84
C GLY A 256 -17.85 8.75 6.05
N GLY A 257 -16.92 8.11 5.42
CA GLY A 257 -15.53 8.03 5.66
C GLY A 257 -14.68 9.30 5.76
N ASN A 258 -13.49 9.06 6.25
CA ASN A 258 -12.39 10.00 6.23
C ASN A 258 -11.51 9.75 4.99
N ILE A 259 -10.67 10.71 4.67
CA ILE A 259 -9.55 10.51 3.75
C ILE A 259 -8.36 9.96 4.55
N LEU A 260 -7.81 8.85 4.09
CA LEU A 260 -6.53 8.34 4.56
C LEU A 260 -5.44 8.75 3.57
N PHE A 261 -4.51 9.61 3.98
CA PHE A 261 -3.29 9.81 3.20
C PHE A 261 -2.37 8.61 3.38
N VAL A 262 -2.21 7.82 2.30
CA VAL A 262 -1.38 6.59 2.29
C VAL A 262 0.12 6.88 2.09
N ASP A 263 0.54 8.08 2.38
CA ASP A 263 1.93 8.50 2.29
C ASP A 263 2.79 7.79 3.33
N ASP A 264 3.99 7.36 2.98
CA ASP A 264 4.97 6.82 3.94
C ASP A 264 5.35 7.81 5.05
N CYS A 265 5.18 9.09 4.82
CA CYS A 265 5.27 10.16 5.80
C CYS A 265 4.67 11.47 5.23
N PHE A 266 3.41 11.74 5.51
CA PHE A 266 2.73 12.96 5.06
C PHE A 266 3.43 14.23 5.54
N SER A 267 3.95 14.22 6.77
CA SER A 267 4.65 15.34 7.38
C SER A 267 6.09 15.56 6.89
N MET A 268 6.58 14.80 5.90
CA MET A 268 7.99 14.85 5.43
C MET A 268 8.47 16.29 5.16
N HIS A 269 7.64 17.09 4.52
CA HIS A 269 7.85 18.52 4.30
C HIS A 269 6.75 19.34 4.97
N PRO A 270 6.98 19.82 6.21
CA PRO A 270 5.96 20.47 7.03
C PRO A 270 5.20 21.59 6.32
N LYS A 271 5.90 22.49 5.65
CA LYS A 271 5.28 23.61 4.90
C LYS A 271 4.32 23.15 3.80
N ARG A 272 4.68 22.07 3.08
CA ARG A 272 3.81 21.47 2.07
C ARG A 272 2.56 20.84 2.71
N ALA A 273 2.76 20.07 3.77
CA ALA A 273 1.67 19.41 4.49
C ALA A 273 0.63 20.43 5.00
N ILE A 274 1.10 21.53 5.61
CA ILE A 274 0.23 22.62 6.07
C ILE A 274 -0.54 23.24 4.90
N LYS A 275 0.12 23.58 3.82
CA LYS A 275 -0.53 24.19 2.65
C LYS A 275 -1.62 23.27 2.06
N ILE A 276 -1.38 21.95 2.01
CA ILE A 276 -2.39 20.99 1.58
C ILE A 276 -3.58 21.01 2.54
N LEU A 277 -3.35 20.90 3.85
CA LEU A 277 -4.43 20.93 4.86
C LEU A 277 -5.22 22.23 4.84
N ASP A 278 -4.57 23.39 4.71
CA ASP A 278 -5.21 24.70 4.60
C ASP A 278 -6.07 24.81 3.34
N ALA A 279 -5.57 24.30 2.22
CA ALA A 279 -6.32 24.30 0.96
C ALA A 279 -7.55 23.36 1.04
N LEU A 280 -7.39 22.20 1.64
CA LEU A 280 -8.50 21.26 1.87
C LEU A 280 -9.54 21.83 2.85
N HIS A 281 -9.10 22.53 3.90
CA HIS A 281 -10.01 23.22 4.81
C HIS A 281 -10.81 24.32 4.11
N LYS A 282 -10.17 25.10 3.24
CA LYS A 282 -10.88 26.11 2.42
C LYS A 282 -11.92 25.48 1.49
N CYS A 283 -11.67 24.27 0.99
CA CYS A 283 -12.58 23.58 0.08
C CYS A 283 -13.76 22.90 0.82
N TYR A 284 -13.52 22.34 2.00
CA TYR A 284 -14.45 21.39 2.64
C TYR A 284 -14.79 21.73 4.10
N GLY A 285 -14.16 22.75 4.71
CA GLY A 285 -14.36 23.10 6.10
C GLY A 285 -14.07 21.94 7.04
N GLU A 286 -14.93 21.69 8.02
CA GLU A 286 -14.81 20.59 8.99
C GLU A 286 -15.60 19.33 8.60
N GLU A 287 -16.25 19.33 7.42
CA GLU A 287 -16.99 18.17 6.93
C GLU A 287 -16.10 16.97 6.59
N MET A 288 -14.83 17.25 6.31
CA MET A 288 -13.85 16.21 5.96
C MET A 288 -12.75 16.14 7.00
N LYS A 289 -12.40 14.92 7.35
CA LYS A 289 -11.29 14.64 8.25
C LYS A 289 -10.25 13.76 7.56
N TYR A 290 -9.01 13.90 8.03
CA TYR A 290 -7.84 13.28 7.40
C TYR A 290 -7.10 12.42 8.41
N PHE A 291 -6.77 11.21 8.02
CA PHE A 291 -5.78 10.40 8.69
C PHE A 291 -4.43 10.66 8.02
N ILE A 292 -3.40 10.95 8.82
CA ILE A 292 -2.05 11.26 8.35
C ILE A 292 -0.99 10.49 9.12
N GLU A 293 0.14 10.25 8.47
CA GLU A 293 1.36 9.76 9.11
C GLU A 293 2.35 10.88 9.36
N ALA A 294 2.89 10.94 10.58
CA ALA A 294 3.82 11.98 11.01
C ALA A 294 5.02 11.40 11.78
N ARG A 295 6.03 12.23 11.97
CA ARG A 295 7.21 11.92 12.80
C ARG A 295 7.39 12.95 13.89
N ILE A 296 7.90 12.53 15.05
CA ILE A 296 8.23 13.44 16.16
C ILE A 296 9.22 14.53 15.71
N SER A 297 10.17 14.21 14.84
CA SER A 297 11.12 15.21 14.31
C SER A 297 10.43 16.37 13.57
N ASN A 298 9.34 16.10 12.86
CA ASN A 298 8.57 17.14 12.16
C ASN A 298 7.73 17.97 13.13
N ILE A 299 7.23 17.35 14.19
CA ILE A 299 6.50 18.03 15.28
C ILE A 299 7.43 18.99 16.03
N LEU A 300 8.66 18.55 16.32
CA LEU A 300 9.66 19.35 17.02
C LEU A 300 10.12 20.60 16.23
N SER A 301 9.99 20.61 14.91
CA SER A 301 10.31 21.81 14.11
C SER A 301 9.39 22.99 14.39
N GLY A 302 8.25 22.76 15.06
CA GLY A 302 7.24 23.77 15.39
C GLY A 302 6.37 24.17 14.21
N GLU A 303 6.95 24.27 13.02
CA GLU A 303 6.25 24.73 11.81
C GLU A 303 5.03 23.87 11.46
N PHE A 304 5.13 22.55 11.63
CA PHE A 304 4.06 21.62 11.24
C PHE A 304 2.78 21.82 12.06
N LEU A 305 2.89 22.07 13.36
CA LEU A 305 1.72 22.22 14.22
C LEU A 305 1.22 23.66 14.34
N GLU A 306 1.95 24.66 13.86
CA GLU A 306 1.49 26.06 13.89
C GLU A 306 0.29 26.32 12.96
N GLY A 307 0.28 25.66 11.77
CA GLY A 307 -0.84 25.69 10.83
C GLY A 307 -1.88 24.59 11.01
N PHE A 308 -1.74 23.78 12.07
CA PHE A 308 -2.53 22.57 12.22
C PHE A 308 -3.89 22.84 12.86
N GLN A 309 -4.94 22.64 12.10
CA GLN A 309 -6.31 22.76 12.60
C GLN A 309 -6.78 21.41 13.16
N ARG A 310 -6.92 21.30 14.49
CA ARG A 310 -7.31 20.08 15.20
C ARG A 310 -8.52 19.38 14.59
N ASN A 311 -9.51 20.17 14.16
CA ASN A 311 -10.79 19.64 13.70
C ASN A 311 -10.70 18.92 12.36
N LEU A 312 -9.58 19.09 11.61
CA LEU A 312 -9.38 18.43 10.31
C LEU A 312 -8.78 17.03 10.42
N ILE A 313 -8.22 16.67 11.57
CA ILE A 313 -7.50 15.39 11.72
C ILE A 313 -8.40 14.40 12.45
N SER A 314 -8.66 13.25 11.79
CA SER A 314 -9.28 12.10 12.41
C SER A 314 -8.28 11.32 13.25
N GLN A 315 -7.07 11.13 12.71
CA GLN A 315 -5.98 10.43 13.37
C GLN A 315 -4.62 10.91 12.84
N MET A 316 -3.66 11.06 13.73
CA MET A 316 -2.25 11.30 13.40
C MET A 316 -1.41 10.15 13.94
N GLN A 317 -0.98 9.26 13.06
CA GLN A 317 -0.13 8.14 13.44
C GLN A 317 1.33 8.56 13.47
N ILE A 318 2.02 8.22 14.55
CA ILE A 318 3.41 8.60 14.79
C ILE A 318 4.22 7.37 15.16
N GLY A 319 5.13 6.95 14.29
CA GLY A 319 6.05 5.86 14.59
C GLY A 319 7.14 6.29 15.56
N VAL A 320 7.20 5.66 16.73
CA VAL A 320 8.27 5.79 17.74
C VAL A 320 9.19 4.57 17.69
N GLU A 321 8.61 3.41 17.72
CA GLU A 321 9.13 2.06 17.54
C GLU A 321 9.86 1.48 18.77
N CYS A 322 10.74 2.23 19.44
CA CYS A 322 11.41 1.80 20.67
C CYS A 322 11.21 2.82 21.79
N GLY A 323 11.05 2.34 23.02
CA GLY A 323 10.92 3.17 24.23
C GLY A 323 12.23 3.50 24.93
N TYR A 324 13.40 3.27 24.31
CA TYR A 324 14.73 3.52 24.89
C TYR A 324 15.74 3.94 23.82
N ASP A 325 16.74 4.77 24.24
CA ASP A 325 17.65 5.45 23.29
C ASP A 325 18.56 4.49 22.50
N GLU A 326 19.05 3.39 23.10
CA GLU A 326 19.88 2.42 22.42
C GLU A 326 19.12 1.70 21.31
N GLY A 327 17.85 1.37 21.55
CA GLY A 327 16.96 0.78 20.54
C GLY A 327 16.72 1.75 19.40
N LEU A 328 16.34 3.00 19.70
CA LEU A 328 16.13 4.07 18.70
C LEU A 328 17.37 4.29 17.83
N LYS A 329 18.58 4.22 18.44
CA LYS A 329 19.84 4.31 17.71
C LYS A 329 20.06 3.09 16.80
N LYS A 330 19.82 1.87 17.29
CA LYS A 330 19.97 0.63 16.51
C LYS A 330 19.07 0.61 15.27
N ILE A 331 17.81 1.03 15.43
CA ILE A 331 16.87 1.10 14.32
C ILE A 331 17.05 2.34 13.42
N LYS A 332 18.03 3.19 13.71
CA LYS A 332 18.30 4.42 12.96
C LYS A 332 17.06 5.35 12.86
N LYS A 333 16.27 5.43 13.94
CA LYS A 333 15.04 6.24 13.95
C LYS A 333 15.33 7.75 13.88
N GLY A 334 16.53 8.17 14.30
CA GLY A 334 16.90 9.60 14.37
C GLY A 334 16.10 10.36 15.43
N LEU A 335 15.75 9.70 16.53
CA LEU A 335 14.97 10.20 17.65
C LEU A 335 15.62 9.79 18.96
N THR A 336 15.47 10.60 20.00
CA THR A 336 15.80 10.27 21.41
C THR A 336 14.55 10.30 22.27
N ILE A 337 14.58 9.61 23.42
CA ILE A 337 13.46 9.65 24.39
C ILE A 337 13.19 11.05 24.89
N ALA A 338 14.23 11.86 25.11
CA ALA A 338 14.07 13.27 25.49
C ALA A 338 13.32 14.08 24.41
N GLN A 339 13.65 13.85 23.13
CA GLN A 339 12.95 14.47 22.01
C GLN A 339 11.51 13.96 21.87
N LEU A 340 11.26 12.67 22.11
CA LEU A 340 9.91 12.10 22.14
C LEU A 340 9.05 12.87 23.15
N TYR A 341 9.47 12.94 24.42
CA TYR A 341 8.70 13.63 25.46
C TYR A 341 8.53 15.13 25.18
N LYS A 342 9.51 15.78 24.57
CA LYS A 342 9.36 17.17 24.10
C LYS A 342 8.27 17.28 23.03
N GLY A 343 8.26 16.40 22.06
CA GLY A 343 7.23 16.36 21.01
C GLY A 343 5.83 16.08 21.57
N LEU A 344 5.71 15.18 22.56
CA LEU A 344 4.43 14.88 23.21
C LEU A 344 3.86 16.06 23.99
N ARG A 345 4.71 16.88 24.65
CA ARG A 345 4.25 18.12 25.29
C ARG A 345 3.69 19.11 24.26
N ILE A 346 4.34 19.24 23.10
CA ILE A 346 3.82 20.11 22.04
C ILE A 346 2.47 19.59 21.53
N ILE A 347 2.31 18.28 21.36
CA ILE A 347 1.02 17.66 20.99
C ILE A 347 -0.06 17.96 22.05
N GLU A 348 0.27 17.82 23.33
CA GLU A 348 -0.63 18.13 24.45
C GLU A 348 -1.02 19.63 24.46
N GLU A 349 -0.05 20.53 24.38
CA GLU A 349 -0.25 21.99 24.34
C GLU A 349 -1.15 22.43 23.17
N LYS A 350 -1.07 21.72 22.03
CA LYS A 350 -1.94 21.97 20.86
C LYS A 350 -3.29 21.25 20.97
N GLY A 351 -3.55 20.52 22.05
CA GLY A 351 -4.80 19.77 22.26
C GLY A 351 -5.01 18.59 21.30
N LEU A 352 -3.93 18.02 20.78
CA LEU A 352 -3.95 16.95 19.77
C LEU A 352 -3.82 15.54 20.37
N SER A 353 -3.74 15.38 21.70
CA SER A 353 -3.57 14.06 22.37
C SER A 353 -4.64 13.05 21.95
N SER A 354 -5.88 13.47 21.76
CA SER A 354 -7.00 12.58 21.42
C SER A 354 -6.99 12.07 19.97
N VAL A 355 -6.20 12.67 19.09
CA VAL A 355 -6.07 12.27 17.69
C VAL A 355 -4.69 11.70 17.38
N ALA A 356 -3.72 11.86 18.27
CA ALA A 356 -2.41 11.23 18.16
C ALA A 356 -2.48 9.75 18.53
N ASN A 357 -1.76 8.94 17.77
CA ASN A 357 -1.61 7.49 18.00
C ASN A 357 -0.14 7.13 17.80
N LEU A 358 0.49 6.56 18.83
CA LEU A 358 1.90 6.19 18.76
C LEU A 358 2.05 4.70 18.46
N SER A 359 2.97 4.37 17.55
CA SER A 359 3.33 2.99 17.23
C SER A 359 4.67 2.61 17.85
N PHE A 360 4.70 1.45 18.52
CA PHE A 360 5.89 0.82 19.09
C PHE A 360 6.03 -0.60 18.57
N ILE A 361 7.28 -1.07 18.51
CA ILE A 361 7.65 -2.42 18.11
C ILE A 361 8.50 -3.02 19.22
N ILE A 362 8.20 -4.25 19.61
CA ILE A 362 8.96 -5.06 20.57
C ILE A 362 9.38 -6.37 19.92
N GLY A 363 10.40 -7.02 20.50
CA GLY A 363 10.90 -8.30 19.99
C GLY A 363 11.87 -8.17 18.83
N PHE A 364 12.57 -7.05 18.72
CA PHE A 364 13.69 -6.96 17.79
C PHE A 364 14.75 -8.03 18.12
N PRO A 365 15.52 -8.52 17.13
CA PRO A 365 16.46 -9.64 17.32
C PRO A 365 17.54 -9.45 18.41
N TRP A 366 17.76 -8.22 18.85
CA TRP A 366 18.73 -7.88 19.90
C TRP A 366 18.09 -7.61 21.27
N GLU A 367 16.77 -7.66 21.36
CA GLU A 367 16.06 -7.37 22.61
C GLU A 367 15.99 -8.59 23.51
N ASP A 368 16.11 -8.33 24.78
CA ASP A 368 15.77 -9.23 25.89
C ASP A 368 14.56 -8.71 26.67
N PHE A 369 14.11 -9.45 27.67
CA PHE A 369 12.96 -9.02 28.47
C PHE A 369 13.15 -7.65 29.11
N GLY A 370 14.34 -7.33 29.61
CA GLY A 370 14.62 -6.05 30.26
C GLY A 370 14.59 -4.85 29.31
N THR A 371 14.95 -5.04 28.03
CA THR A 371 14.85 -4.00 27.01
C THR A 371 13.44 -3.84 26.46
N ILE A 372 12.68 -4.94 26.37
CA ILE A 372 11.25 -4.89 26.05
C ILE A 372 10.49 -4.14 27.16
N GLU A 373 10.78 -4.43 28.44
CA GLU A 373 10.17 -3.78 29.60
C GLU A 373 10.37 -2.26 29.55
N LYS A 374 11.56 -1.75 29.19
CA LYS A 374 11.78 -0.31 28.98
C LYS A 374 10.83 0.32 27.95
N THR A 375 10.51 -0.41 26.89
CA THR A 375 9.53 0.08 25.89
C THR A 375 8.13 0.10 26.49
N LEU A 376 7.73 -0.93 27.23
CA LEU A 376 6.43 -1.00 27.88
C LEU A 376 6.26 0.06 28.96
N ASP A 377 7.29 0.32 29.79
CA ASP A 377 7.31 1.40 30.79
C ASP A 377 7.11 2.78 30.11
N THR A 378 7.79 2.99 28.98
CA THR A 378 7.61 4.22 28.19
C THR A 378 6.20 4.36 27.66
N VAL A 379 5.61 3.27 27.15
CA VAL A 379 4.21 3.24 26.69
C VAL A 379 3.26 3.55 27.82
N GLU A 380 3.40 2.87 28.98
CA GLU A 380 2.58 3.09 30.18
C GLU A 380 2.66 4.55 30.65
N TYR A 381 3.87 5.09 30.72
CA TYR A 381 4.06 6.51 31.08
C TYR A 381 3.34 7.45 30.12
N ILE A 382 3.43 7.21 28.81
CA ILE A 382 2.79 8.05 27.80
C ILE A 382 1.26 8.01 27.91
N VAL A 383 0.68 6.82 28.04
CA VAL A 383 -0.76 6.65 28.18
C VAL A 383 -1.26 7.36 29.46
N ASN A 384 -0.58 7.15 30.59
CA ASN A 384 -1.00 7.69 31.88
C ASN A 384 -0.79 9.21 31.96
N ARG A 385 0.31 9.74 31.37
CA ARG A 385 0.65 11.17 31.51
C ARG A 385 0.01 12.05 30.43
N PHE A 386 -0.10 11.57 29.19
CA PHE A 386 -0.54 12.38 28.03
C PHE A 386 -1.92 11.97 27.51
N GLY A 387 -2.45 10.82 27.93
CA GLY A 387 -3.72 10.29 27.42
C GLY A 387 -3.66 9.92 25.93
N ILE A 388 -2.47 9.64 25.38
CA ILE A 388 -2.27 9.31 23.98
C ILE A 388 -2.36 7.82 23.80
N LEU A 389 -3.11 7.38 22.78
CA LEU A 389 -3.21 5.95 22.42
C LEU A 389 -1.86 5.44 21.91
N CYS A 390 -1.43 4.30 22.43
CA CYS A 390 -0.22 3.61 21.99
C CYS A 390 -0.57 2.20 21.49
N ARG A 391 -0.05 1.84 20.31
CA ARG A 391 -0.10 0.47 19.78
C ARG A 391 1.28 -0.16 19.94
N VAL A 392 1.33 -1.39 20.44
CA VAL A 392 2.56 -2.18 20.57
C VAL A 392 2.44 -3.40 19.69
N ASN A 393 3.33 -3.52 18.72
CA ASN A 393 3.37 -4.62 17.77
C ASN A 393 4.62 -5.46 17.99
N TRP A 394 4.55 -6.74 17.64
CA TRP A 394 5.74 -7.57 17.52
C TRP A 394 6.55 -7.21 16.30
N PHE A 395 7.87 -7.27 16.42
CA PHE A 395 8.75 -7.15 15.27
C PHE A 395 8.45 -8.27 14.27
N MET A 396 8.19 -7.89 13.04
CA MET A 396 8.06 -8.82 11.91
C MET A 396 9.14 -8.53 10.89
N LEU A 397 9.81 -9.60 10.45
CA LEU A 397 10.75 -9.51 9.36
C LEU A 397 9.98 -9.42 8.03
N LEU A 398 9.85 -8.22 7.51
CA LEU A 398 9.25 -7.97 6.21
C LEU A 398 10.32 -7.93 5.11
N PRO A 399 9.98 -8.34 3.88
CA PRO A 399 10.92 -8.24 2.75
C PRO A 399 11.34 -6.78 2.51
N SER A 400 12.61 -6.58 2.21
CA SER A 400 13.19 -5.27 1.97
C SER A 400 14.33 -5.39 0.96
N ASP A 401 14.52 -4.37 0.13
CA ASP A 401 15.59 -4.26 -0.87
C ASP A 401 16.95 -3.88 -0.25
N CYS A 402 17.10 -3.88 1.08
CA CYS A 402 18.26 -3.36 1.82
C CYS A 402 19.13 -4.46 2.37
#